data_5d0404c3664a113f4fe619a3d909b0a5
#
_entry.id   5d0404c3664a113f4fe619a3d909b0a5
#
_cell.length_a   1.000
_cell.length_b   1.000
_cell.length_c   1.000
_cell.angle_alpha   90.00
_cell.angle_beta   90.00
_cell.angle_gamma   90.00
#
_symmetry.space_group_name_H-M   'P 1'
#
loop_
_entity.id
_entity.type
_entity.pdbx_description
1 polymer ?
#
loop_
_entity_poly.entity_id
_entity_poly.type
_entity_poly.pdbx_seq_one_letter_code
_entity_poly.pdbx_strand_id
1 'polypeptide(L)'
;MTNTLPPKIYPVTLTSLPLLNEPATMPDRRLCLRQLADNQWCVCKYHEQDDEFVQGHYFNTLVNAQEYYQGEVARYTSHWQELIDKFYELDRSR
;
A
#
# COMPACT_ATOMS: atom_id res chain seq x y z
N MET A 1 22.36 -33.62 0.74
CA MET A 1 22.27 -32.33 1.41
C MET A 1 21.12 -31.52 0.90
N THR A 2 20.27 -31.19 1.77
CA THR A 2 19.01 -30.52 1.42
C THR A 2 19.19 -29.02 1.57
N ASN A 3 19.07 -28.30 0.47
CA ASN A 3 18.89 -26.86 0.52
C ASN A 3 17.46 -26.57 0.97
N THR A 4 17.27 -26.63 2.26
CA THR A 4 15.98 -26.22 2.80
C THR A 4 15.98 -24.70 2.86
N LEU A 5 15.13 -24.12 2.02
CA LEU A 5 14.79 -22.70 2.20
C LEU A 5 14.19 -22.54 3.59
N PRO A 6 14.51 -21.44 4.29
CA PRO A 6 13.85 -21.17 5.56
C PRO A 6 12.34 -21.14 5.35
N PRO A 7 11.57 -21.66 6.32
CA PRO A 7 10.13 -21.64 6.20
C PRO A 7 9.65 -20.20 6.07
N LYS A 8 8.74 -19.97 5.12
CA LYS A 8 8.13 -18.66 4.98
C LYS A 8 7.23 -18.39 6.18
N ILE A 9 7.40 -17.26 6.81
CA ILE A 9 6.60 -16.85 7.95
C ILE A 9 5.52 -15.92 7.44
N TYR A 10 4.27 -16.35 7.55
CA TYR A 10 3.13 -15.53 7.17
C TYR A 10 2.42 -14.99 8.40
N PRO A 11 1.76 -13.84 8.29
CA PRO A 11 1.72 -12.94 7.12
C PRO A 11 3.02 -12.14 6.97
N VAL A 12 3.33 -11.76 5.73
CA VAL A 12 4.51 -10.95 5.44
C VAL A 12 4.13 -9.81 4.50
N THR A 13 4.65 -8.61 4.75
CA THR A 13 4.45 -7.48 3.86
C THR A 13 5.51 -7.51 2.76
N LEU A 14 5.07 -7.65 1.51
CA LEU A 14 5.96 -7.72 0.36
C LEU A 14 6.42 -6.35 -0.08
N THR A 15 5.52 -5.37 -0.06
CA THR A 15 5.83 -3.99 -0.38
C THR A 15 4.83 -3.06 0.28
N SER A 16 5.25 -1.83 0.55
CA SER A 16 4.35 -0.81 1.09
C SER A 16 4.83 0.57 0.66
N LEU A 17 3.89 1.53 0.64
CA LEU A 17 4.24 2.92 0.40
C LEU A 17 3.37 3.83 1.26
N PRO A 18 3.91 4.99 1.69
CA PRO A 18 3.14 5.95 2.47
C PRO A 18 2.00 6.54 1.65
N LEU A 19 0.86 6.78 2.29
CA LEU A 19 -0.28 7.43 1.68
C LEU A 19 -0.20 8.93 1.95
N LEU A 20 0.54 9.64 1.10
CA LEU A 20 0.85 11.05 1.28
C LEU A 20 -0.35 11.97 1.03
N ASN A 21 -1.38 11.44 0.39
CA ASN A 21 -2.61 12.20 0.11
C ASN A 21 -3.68 12.03 1.19
N GLU A 22 -3.40 11.27 2.22
CA GLU A 22 -4.31 11.14 3.34
C GLU A 22 -4.29 12.44 4.16
N PRO A 23 -5.36 12.73 4.91
CA PRO A 23 -5.39 13.94 5.73
C PRO A 23 -4.20 14.03 6.67
N ALA A 24 -3.76 15.24 6.95
CA ALA A 24 -2.64 15.47 7.85
C ALA A 24 -2.88 14.89 9.26
N THR A 25 -4.14 14.66 9.62
CA THR A 25 -4.50 14.02 10.88
C THR A 25 -4.19 12.52 10.90
N MET A 26 -3.88 11.94 9.74
CA MET A 26 -3.61 10.51 9.61
C MET A 26 -2.34 10.28 8.80
N PRO A 27 -1.19 10.85 9.22
CA PRO A 27 0.04 10.78 8.42
C PRO A 27 0.67 9.40 8.36
N ASP A 28 0.26 8.49 9.24
CA ASP A 28 0.94 7.21 9.43
C ASP A 28 0.24 6.08 8.70
N ARG A 29 -0.45 6.37 7.61
CA ARG A 29 -1.10 5.34 6.79
C ARG A 29 -0.20 4.91 5.65
N ARG A 30 -0.22 3.61 5.38
CA ARG A 30 0.54 3.01 4.29
C ARG A 30 -0.36 2.07 3.49
N LEU A 31 -0.13 2.03 2.17
CA LEU A 31 -0.74 1.02 1.30
C LEU A 31 0.21 -0.18 1.25
N CYS A 32 -0.32 -1.37 1.51
CA CYS A 32 0.49 -2.57 1.64
C CYS A 32 0.00 -3.68 0.72
N LEU A 33 0.94 -4.40 0.13
CA LEU A 33 0.70 -5.69 -0.50
C LEU A 33 1.30 -6.76 0.40
N ARG A 34 0.48 -7.67 0.91
CA ARG A 34 0.89 -8.69 1.86
C ARG A 34 0.61 -10.07 1.33
N GLN A 35 1.44 -11.04 1.70
CA GLN A 35 1.15 -12.44 1.51
C GLN A 35 0.71 -13.03 2.84
N LEU A 36 -0.46 -13.66 2.86
CA LEU A 36 -1.05 -14.21 4.07
C LEU A 36 -0.85 -15.72 4.19
N ALA A 37 -0.67 -16.38 3.06
CA ALA A 37 -0.44 -17.83 2.97
C ALA A 37 0.20 -18.12 1.61
N ASP A 38 0.53 -19.39 1.35
CA ASP A 38 1.19 -19.77 0.09
C ASP A 38 0.40 -19.34 -1.15
N ASN A 39 -0.92 -19.33 -1.06
CA ASN A 39 -1.79 -18.98 -2.18
C ASN A 39 -2.84 -17.94 -1.81
N GLN A 40 -2.49 -17.05 -0.90
CA GLN A 40 -3.39 -15.97 -0.51
C GLN A 40 -2.61 -14.68 -0.32
N TRP A 41 -3.07 -13.62 -0.99
CA TRP A 41 -2.48 -12.27 -0.91
C TRP A 41 -3.56 -11.27 -0.56
N CYS A 42 -3.13 -10.14 -0.02
CA CYS A 42 -4.03 -9.07 0.42
C CYS A 42 -3.42 -7.72 0.09
N VAL A 43 -4.25 -6.83 -0.44
CA VAL A 43 -3.91 -5.40 -0.56
C VAL A 43 -4.74 -4.68 0.51
N CYS A 44 -4.05 -3.94 1.37
CA CYS A 44 -4.71 -3.31 2.52
C CYS A 44 -3.99 -2.02 2.90
N LYS A 45 -4.58 -1.30 3.85
CA LYS A 45 -3.94 -0.14 4.45
C LYS A 45 -3.43 -0.51 5.84
N TYR A 46 -2.27 -0.01 6.20
CA TYR A 46 -1.70 -0.14 7.52
C TYR A 46 -1.72 1.19 8.23
N HIS A 47 -2.26 1.21 9.44
CA HIS A 47 -2.27 2.37 10.33
C HIS A 47 -1.18 2.17 11.37
N GLU A 48 -0.04 2.85 11.20
CA GLU A 48 1.12 2.66 12.09
C GLU A 48 0.79 2.99 13.54
N GLN A 49 0.01 4.05 13.76
CA GLN A 49 -0.32 4.51 15.10
C GLN A 49 -1.09 3.45 15.89
N ASP A 50 -1.99 2.73 15.24
CA ASP A 50 -2.83 1.71 15.85
C ASP A 50 -2.27 0.30 15.67
N ASP A 51 -1.21 0.15 14.87
CA ASP A 51 -0.64 -1.14 14.47
C ASP A 51 -1.73 -2.06 13.92
N GLU A 52 -2.50 -1.55 12.96
CA GLU A 52 -3.69 -2.23 12.47
C GLU A 52 -3.76 -2.21 10.95
N PHE A 53 -4.11 -3.37 10.37
CA PHE A 53 -4.37 -3.48 8.93
C PHE A 53 -5.87 -3.43 8.69
N VAL A 54 -6.29 -2.55 7.76
CA VAL A 54 -7.71 -2.31 7.49
C VAL A 54 -7.98 -2.32 5.99
N GLN A 55 -9.26 -2.45 5.62
CA GLN A 55 -9.73 -2.36 4.24
C GLN A 55 -9.04 -3.37 3.32
N GLY A 56 -8.98 -4.63 3.77
CA GLY A 56 -8.31 -5.69 3.02
C GLY A 56 -9.09 -6.16 1.81
N HIS A 57 -8.37 -6.32 0.69
CA HIS A 57 -8.86 -6.96 -0.52
C HIS A 57 -8.02 -8.21 -0.76
N TYR A 58 -8.67 -9.36 -0.90
CA TYR A 58 -8.00 -10.67 -0.85
C TYR A 58 -7.95 -11.29 -2.24
N PHE A 59 -6.84 -11.95 -2.56
CA PHE A 59 -6.58 -12.53 -3.87
C PHE A 59 -5.95 -13.91 -3.72
N ASN A 60 -6.25 -14.79 -4.67
CA ASN A 60 -5.69 -16.13 -4.70
C ASN A 60 -4.43 -16.25 -5.55
N THR A 61 -4.09 -15.21 -6.30
CA THR A 61 -2.87 -15.16 -7.12
C THR A 61 -2.14 -13.87 -6.88
N LEU A 62 -0.81 -13.94 -6.94
CA LEU A 62 0.03 -12.76 -6.80
C LEU A 62 -0.21 -11.76 -7.92
N VAL A 63 -0.42 -12.25 -9.15
CA VAL A 63 -0.65 -11.38 -10.32
C VAL A 63 -1.87 -10.49 -10.09
N ASN A 64 -2.98 -11.07 -9.65
CA ASN A 64 -4.20 -10.30 -9.38
C ASN A 64 -4.00 -9.29 -8.25
N ALA A 65 -3.29 -9.68 -7.20
CA ALA A 65 -2.98 -8.80 -6.09
C ALA A 65 -2.09 -7.63 -6.56
N GLN A 66 -1.08 -7.92 -7.37
CA GLN A 66 -0.18 -6.89 -7.91
C GLN A 66 -0.91 -5.92 -8.81
N GLU A 67 -1.80 -6.40 -9.68
CA GLU A 67 -2.60 -5.53 -10.54
C GLU A 67 -3.47 -4.58 -9.72
N TYR A 68 -4.12 -5.10 -8.69
CA TYR A 68 -4.93 -4.28 -7.81
C TYR A 68 -4.07 -3.26 -7.06
N TYR A 69 -2.93 -3.70 -6.54
CA TYR A 69 -2.00 -2.83 -5.82
C TYR A 69 -1.52 -1.69 -6.72
N GLN A 70 -1.11 -2.02 -7.95
CA GLN A 70 -0.64 -1.01 -8.91
C GLN A 70 -1.73 -0.02 -9.27
N GLY A 71 -2.97 -0.48 -9.42
CA GLY A 71 -4.12 0.39 -9.66
C GLY A 71 -4.35 1.37 -8.51
N GLU A 72 -4.23 0.89 -7.28
CA GLU A 72 -4.35 1.75 -6.10
C GLU A 72 -3.20 2.75 -6.01
N VAL A 73 -1.97 2.31 -6.29
CA VAL A 73 -0.80 3.20 -6.34
C VAL A 73 -1.03 4.31 -7.35
N ALA A 74 -1.48 3.98 -8.56
CA ALA A 74 -1.73 4.96 -9.60
C ALA A 74 -2.80 5.98 -9.17
N ARG A 75 -3.87 5.50 -8.53
CA ARG A 75 -4.94 6.36 -8.04
C ARG A 75 -4.44 7.35 -6.99
N TYR A 76 -3.67 6.87 -6.01
CA TYR A 76 -3.13 7.74 -4.97
C TYR A 76 -2.07 8.68 -5.52
N THR A 77 -1.25 8.23 -6.44
CA THR A 77 -0.23 9.07 -7.09
C THR A 77 -0.89 10.20 -7.89
N SER A 78 -1.95 9.91 -8.65
CA SER A 78 -2.68 10.93 -9.41
C SER A 78 -3.30 11.98 -8.49
N HIS A 79 -3.91 11.55 -7.39
CA HIS A 79 -4.50 12.46 -6.42
C HIS A 79 -3.43 13.35 -5.78
N TRP A 80 -2.29 12.78 -5.46
CA TRP A 80 -1.18 13.52 -4.88
C TRP A 80 -0.62 14.56 -5.86
N GLN A 81 -0.54 14.18 -7.14
CA GLN A 81 -0.10 15.09 -8.19
C GLN A 81 -1.05 16.28 -8.33
N GLU A 82 -2.36 16.05 -8.24
CA GLU A 82 -3.34 17.13 -8.23
C GLU A 82 -3.13 18.10 -7.08
N LEU A 83 -2.83 17.59 -5.89
CA LEU A 83 -2.56 18.42 -4.72
C LEU A 83 -1.30 19.27 -4.92
N ILE A 84 -0.24 18.69 -5.51
CA ILE A 84 0.98 19.41 -5.81
C ILE A 84 0.70 20.52 -6.82
N ASP A 85 -0.04 20.23 -7.87
CA ASP A 85 -0.38 21.21 -8.90
C ASP A 85 -1.17 22.39 -8.32
N LYS A 86 -2.12 22.12 -7.44
CA LYS A 86 -2.87 23.17 -6.75
C LYS A 86 -1.96 24.02 -5.87
N PHE A 87 -1.02 23.39 -5.20
CA PHE A 87 -0.06 24.09 -4.35
C PHE A 87 0.78 25.06 -5.17
N TYR A 88 1.25 24.64 -6.33
CA TYR A 88 2.02 25.51 -7.23
C TYR A 88 1.17 26.64 -7.80
N GLU A 89 -0.10 26.40 -8.12
CA GLU A 89 -1.02 27.46 -8.57
C GLU A 89 -1.18 28.54 -7.51
N LEU A 90 -1.36 28.15 -6.26
CA LEU A 90 -1.47 29.09 -5.15
C LEU A 90 -0.21 29.93 -5.00
N ASP A 91 0.95 29.33 -5.20
CA ASP A 91 2.23 30.01 -5.10
C ASP A 91 2.42 31.02 -6.25
N ARG A 92 1.94 30.69 -7.45
CA ARG A 92 2.02 31.58 -8.62
C ARG A 92 1.07 32.77 -8.54
N SER A 93 -0.01 32.66 -7.80
CA SER A 93 -1.00 33.72 -7.73
C SER A 93 -0.70 34.79 -6.68
N ARG A 94 0.46 34.73 -6.09
CA ARG A 94 0.94 35.76 -5.15
C ARG A 94 1.56 36.95 -5.86
#